data_e63ed50d5fed3e29f6646d1b360f7ca2
#
_entry.id   e63ed50d5fed3e29f6646d1b360f7ca2
#
_cell.length_a   1.000
_cell.length_b   1.000
_cell.length_c   1.000
_cell.angle_alpha   90.00
_cell.angle_beta   90.00
_cell.angle_gamma   90.00
#
_symmetry.space_group_name_H-M   'P 1'
#
loop_
_entity.id
_entity.type
_entity.pdbx_description
1 polymer ?
#
loop_
_entity_poly.entity_id
_entity_poly.type
_entity_poly.pdbx_seq_one_letter_code
_entity_poly.pdbx_strand_id
1 'polypeptide(L)'
;MRKLLKRMSSARIIALGFAAAIFIGSGLLMLPCSVRNGVDLKYIDALYTSASAVCVTGLVTVDIGDTFTAFGQFVVAALIQIGGLGVASMGAGVILAVGKRINLKGRRVLRDAMNLDSGKGIVKFIKSVFLTTAAFEFVGAALSFIVFVRDYPPLKALGISLFHSVAAFNNSGFDILGNFQSLSAYKEDVFLNLVTCLLIFFGGIGFLVIREIVEKRFRWRRFSMHTKVVLTMSVALTVGGAVIFRITEDMPWIGALFNSVTARTAGFSTYSLGEFSNAGLLVMIFLMFVGASPGSTGGGIKTSTLFALIQGIKTAATNTSGKAFHYSVPRGVFRKASVIAVMGISVIAVGTFMLCAFEPDIAIRDALFEMTSAFGTVGLTTGITTGLCTASKLTSIVMMYIGRLGPLTIATLWYFTNGDRIKYPDGNIAIG
;
A
#
# COMPACT_ATOMS: atom_id res chain seq x y z
N MET A 1 22.11 17.91 14.35
CA MET A 1 21.36 17.05 13.43
C MET A 1 22.18 15.89 12.83
N ARG A 2 23.34 16.09 12.16
CA ARG A 2 24.18 15.00 11.60
C ARG A 2 24.68 13.95 12.61
N LYS A 3 25.02 14.34 13.87
CA LYS A 3 25.47 13.40 14.91
C LYS A 3 24.33 12.53 15.47
N LEU A 4 23.11 13.06 15.60
CA LEU A 4 21.91 12.33 16.03
C LEU A 4 21.52 11.26 14.97
N LEU A 5 21.43 11.65 13.70
CA LEU A 5 21.14 10.72 12.60
C LEU A 5 22.15 9.57 12.51
N LYS A 6 23.41 9.78 12.89
CA LYS A 6 24.44 8.72 12.89
C LYS A 6 24.18 7.60 13.92
N ARG A 7 23.45 7.88 15.00
CA ARG A 7 23.15 6.92 16.10
C ARG A 7 21.81 6.20 15.94
N MET A 8 20.96 6.65 15.00
CA MET A 8 19.62 6.09 14.82
C MET A 8 19.63 4.78 14.03
N SER A 9 18.71 3.85 14.37
CA SER A 9 18.46 2.64 13.59
C SER A 9 17.85 2.96 12.23
N SER A 10 17.98 2.05 11.26
CA SER A 10 17.36 2.21 9.93
C SER A 10 15.85 2.39 10.03
N ALA A 11 15.17 1.62 10.89
CA ALA A 11 13.72 1.73 11.13
C ALA A 11 13.32 3.14 11.57
N ARG A 12 14.05 3.75 12.51
CA ARG A 12 13.79 5.13 12.97
C ARG A 12 13.98 6.16 11.87
N ILE A 13 15.03 5.99 11.05
CA ILE A 13 15.29 6.91 9.94
C ILE A 13 14.15 6.84 8.92
N ILE A 14 13.66 5.64 8.60
CA ILE A 14 12.55 5.45 7.67
C ILE A 14 11.27 6.06 8.25
N ALA A 15 10.92 5.74 9.50
CA ALA A 15 9.73 6.28 10.16
C ALA A 15 9.73 7.82 10.19
N LEU A 16 10.81 8.43 10.67
CA LEU A 16 10.93 9.90 10.67
C LEU A 16 10.89 10.51 9.27
N GLY A 17 11.42 9.80 8.27
CA GLY A 17 11.35 10.25 6.88
C GLY A 17 9.91 10.30 6.37
N PHE A 18 9.10 9.27 6.66
CA PHE A 18 7.67 9.25 6.32
C PHE A 18 6.91 10.35 7.08
N ALA A 19 7.12 10.50 8.39
CA ALA A 19 6.49 11.56 9.17
C ALA A 19 6.85 12.96 8.64
N ALA A 20 8.12 13.20 8.33
CA ALA A 20 8.57 14.48 7.76
C ALA A 20 7.92 14.75 6.40
N ALA A 21 7.80 13.73 5.52
CA ALA A 21 7.12 13.87 4.24
C ALA A 21 5.64 14.23 4.41
N ILE A 22 4.94 13.63 5.39
CA ILE A 22 3.54 13.91 5.71
C ILE A 22 3.38 15.39 6.17
N PHE A 23 4.20 15.85 7.13
CA PHE A 23 4.08 17.22 7.64
C PHE A 23 4.51 18.28 6.61
N ILE A 24 5.54 18.01 5.81
CA ILE A 24 5.93 18.93 4.72
C ILE A 24 4.83 18.96 3.65
N GLY A 25 4.28 17.79 3.28
CA GLY A 25 3.20 17.69 2.32
C GLY A 25 1.94 18.42 2.78
N SER A 26 1.53 18.26 4.05
CA SER A 26 0.38 18.99 4.58
C SER A 26 0.58 20.52 4.55
N GLY A 27 1.79 21.00 4.84
CA GLY A 27 2.14 22.42 4.72
C GLY A 27 2.07 22.91 3.27
N LEU A 28 2.55 22.13 2.30
CA LEU A 28 2.46 22.48 0.88
C LEU A 28 1.01 22.51 0.37
N LEU A 29 0.15 21.59 0.83
CA LEU A 29 -1.25 21.54 0.47
C LEU A 29 -2.07 22.70 1.04
N MET A 30 -1.63 23.32 2.15
CA MET A 30 -2.23 24.52 2.75
C MET A 30 -1.86 25.83 2.05
N LEU A 31 -0.92 25.82 1.11
CA LEU A 31 -0.56 27.03 0.38
C LEU A 31 -1.74 27.55 -0.45
N PRO A 32 -1.95 28.87 -0.53
CA PRO A 32 -3.04 29.45 -1.33
C PRO A 32 -3.01 29.06 -2.81
N CYS A 33 -1.82 28.78 -3.36
CA CYS A 33 -1.67 28.29 -4.74
C CYS A 33 -2.07 26.83 -4.92
N SER A 34 -2.17 26.03 -3.84
CA SER A 34 -2.57 24.63 -3.87
C SER A 34 -4.07 24.43 -3.81
N VAL A 35 -4.81 25.34 -3.19
CA VAL A 35 -6.25 25.25 -2.94
C VAL A 35 -7.01 26.12 -3.95
N ARG A 36 -8.17 25.64 -4.43
CA ARG A 36 -9.03 26.42 -5.32
C ARG A 36 -9.66 27.60 -4.58
N ASN A 37 -9.87 28.69 -5.30
CA ASN A 37 -10.53 29.88 -4.77
C ASN A 37 -11.92 29.52 -4.23
N GLY A 38 -12.23 30.00 -3.01
CA GLY A 38 -13.54 29.78 -2.38
C GLY A 38 -13.67 28.48 -1.59
N VAL A 39 -12.64 27.62 -1.57
CA VAL A 39 -12.63 26.40 -0.75
C VAL A 39 -11.93 26.67 0.59
N ASP A 40 -12.64 26.42 1.69
CA ASP A 40 -12.07 26.48 3.05
C ASP A 40 -11.52 25.11 3.47
N LEU A 41 -10.21 24.94 3.30
CA LEU A 41 -9.52 23.69 3.65
C LEU A 41 -9.01 23.75 5.08
N LYS A 42 -9.53 22.88 5.97
CA LYS A 42 -9.01 22.76 7.33
C LYS A 42 -7.65 22.04 7.34
N TYR A 43 -6.77 22.43 8.25
CA TYR A 43 -5.44 21.79 8.36
C TYR A 43 -5.51 20.28 8.58
N ILE A 44 -6.51 19.78 9.33
CA ILE A 44 -6.69 18.33 9.54
C ILE A 44 -6.95 17.58 8.24
N ASP A 45 -7.67 18.19 7.28
CA ASP A 45 -7.98 17.57 6.00
C ASP A 45 -6.76 17.61 5.07
N ALA A 46 -5.96 18.69 5.11
CA ALA A 46 -4.68 18.74 4.43
C ALA A 46 -3.69 17.69 5.00
N LEU A 47 -3.65 17.53 6.32
CA LEU A 47 -2.82 16.52 7.00
C LEU A 47 -3.29 15.11 6.65
N TYR A 48 -4.60 14.87 6.61
CA TYR A 48 -5.19 13.59 6.23
C TYR A 48 -4.84 13.24 4.78
N THR A 49 -5.06 14.16 3.85
CA THR A 49 -4.72 14.00 2.43
C THR A 49 -3.23 13.71 2.25
N SER A 50 -2.37 14.49 2.93
CA SER A 50 -0.92 14.27 2.88
C SER A 50 -0.51 12.91 3.45
N ALA A 51 -1.09 12.51 4.59
CA ALA A 51 -0.82 11.20 5.20
C ALA A 51 -1.29 10.07 4.30
N SER A 52 -2.50 10.16 3.75
CA SER A 52 -3.06 9.20 2.82
C SER A 52 -2.20 9.09 1.55
N ALA A 53 -1.75 10.21 0.97
CA ALA A 53 -0.89 10.22 -0.22
C ALA A 53 0.49 9.60 0.05
N VAL A 54 1.16 9.98 1.14
CA VAL A 54 2.49 9.46 1.51
C VAL A 54 2.42 8.01 1.95
N CYS A 55 1.35 7.59 2.62
CA CYS A 55 1.12 6.18 2.97
C CYS A 55 0.57 5.37 1.79
N VAL A 56 0.23 6.05 0.69
CA VAL A 56 -0.31 5.43 -0.53
C VAL A 56 -1.61 4.68 -0.21
N THR A 57 -2.53 5.35 0.47
CA THR A 57 -3.77 4.73 0.96
C THR A 57 -4.94 5.04 0.03
N GLY A 58 -5.23 6.33 -0.24
CA GLY A 58 -6.35 6.74 -1.08
C GLY A 58 -7.63 7.10 -0.34
N LEU A 59 -7.69 6.98 1.00
CA LEU A 59 -8.78 7.54 1.78
C LEU A 59 -8.74 9.06 1.72
N VAL A 60 -9.88 9.70 1.49
CA VAL A 60 -10.00 11.15 1.32
C VAL A 60 -11.12 11.73 2.19
N THR A 61 -10.84 12.85 2.83
CA THR A 61 -11.84 13.65 3.57
C THR A 61 -12.35 14.82 2.74
N VAL A 62 -11.61 15.18 1.69
CA VAL A 62 -11.96 16.21 0.69
C VAL A 62 -11.63 15.69 -0.69
N ASP A 63 -12.44 16.03 -1.68
CA ASP A 63 -12.21 15.62 -3.07
C ASP A 63 -10.97 16.31 -3.64
N ILE A 64 -10.08 15.55 -4.27
CA ILE A 64 -8.82 16.11 -4.77
C ILE A 64 -9.04 16.95 -6.03
N GLY A 65 -9.95 16.53 -6.91
CA GLY A 65 -10.29 17.24 -8.16
C GLY A 65 -10.97 18.57 -7.89
N ASP A 66 -11.85 18.63 -6.88
CA ASP A 66 -12.65 19.80 -6.57
C ASP A 66 -11.97 20.78 -5.61
N THR A 67 -11.13 20.27 -4.70
CA THR A 67 -10.46 21.08 -3.66
C THR A 67 -9.16 21.70 -4.16
N PHE A 68 -8.36 20.96 -4.90
CA PHE A 68 -7.00 21.37 -5.23
C PHE A 68 -6.85 21.90 -6.66
N THR A 69 -6.01 22.91 -6.80
CA THR A 69 -5.56 23.42 -8.11
C THR A 69 -4.65 22.40 -8.80
N ALA A 70 -4.28 22.64 -10.05
CA ALA A 70 -3.29 21.80 -10.76
C ALA A 70 -1.96 21.67 -10.00
N PHE A 71 -1.54 22.74 -9.28
CA PHE A 71 -0.35 22.70 -8.44
C PHE A 71 -0.57 21.80 -7.21
N GLY A 72 -1.71 21.92 -6.51
CA GLY A 72 -2.04 21.04 -5.38
C GLY A 72 -2.17 19.57 -5.80
N GLN A 73 -2.79 19.28 -6.94
CA GLN A 73 -2.85 17.94 -7.52
C GLN A 73 -1.45 17.38 -7.85
N PHE A 74 -0.55 18.21 -8.39
CA PHE A 74 0.85 17.84 -8.60
C PHE A 74 1.56 17.52 -7.28
N VAL A 75 1.32 18.30 -6.22
CA VAL A 75 1.86 18.01 -4.87
C VAL A 75 1.36 16.66 -4.37
N VAL A 76 0.06 16.35 -4.51
CA VAL A 76 -0.50 15.03 -4.13
C VAL A 76 0.18 13.92 -4.94
N ALA A 77 0.31 14.04 -6.26
CA ALA A 77 0.99 13.05 -7.10
C ALA A 77 2.46 12.84 -6.68
N ALA A 78 3.18 13.92 -6.35
CA ALA A 78 4.54 13.84 -5.84
C ALA A 78 4.64 13.13 -4.48
N LEU A 79 3.68 13.35 -3.58
CA LEU A 79 3.59 12.66 -2.29
C LEU A 79 3.30 11.16 -2.48
N ILE A 80 2.39 10.81 -3.40
CA ILE A 80 2.13 9.42 -3.79
C ILE A 80 3.41 8.76 -4.31
N GLN A 81 4.16 9.43 -5.17
CA GLN A 81 5.40 8.92 -5.74
C GLN A 81 6.48 8.71 -4.66
N ILE A 82 6.62 9.66 -3.72
CA ILE A 82 7.53 9.53 -2.57
C ILE A 82 7.12 8.35 -1.69
N GLY A 83 5.84 8.19 -1.46
CA GLY A 83 5.28 7.12 -0.65
C GLY A 83 5.44 5.74 -1.30
N GLY A 84 5.04 5.59 -2.56
CA GLY A 84 5.05 4.33 -3.31
C GLY A 84 6.46 3.77 -3.49
N LEU A 85 7.41 4.59 -3.94
CA LEU A 85 8.82 4.20 -4.06
C LEU A 85 9.53 4.09 -2.71
N GLY A 86 8.94 4.66 -1.66
CA GLY A 86 9.51 4.75 -0.33
C GLY A 86 10.47 5.93 -0.17
N VAL A 87 10.32 6.65 0.94
CA VAL A 87 11.09 7.88 1.24
C VAL A 87 12.61 7.65 1.16
N ALA A 88 13.10 6.49 1.60
CA ALA A 88 14.53 6.15 1.54
C ALA A 88 15.04 6.04 0.09
N SER A 89 14.24 5.42 -0.80
CA SER A 89 14.58 5.25 -2.21
C SER A 89 14.53 6.57 -2.95
N MET A 90 13.51 7.40 -2.68
CA MET A 90 13.41 8.74 -3.24
C MET A 90 14.59 9.61 -2.82
N GLY A 91 14.95 9.61 -1.52
CA GLY A 91 16.14 10.31 -1.04
C GLY A 91 17.44 9.83 -1.73
N ALA A 92 17.56 8.52 -1.96
CA ALA A 92 18.69 7.97 -2.73
C ALA A 92 18.67 8.40 -4.20
N GLY A 93 17.50 8.43 -4.83
CA GLY A 93 17.31 8.92 -6.19
C GLY A 93 17.79 10.36 -6.36
N VAL A 94 17.39 11.24 -5.47
CA VAL A 94 17.86 12.64 -5.46
C VAL A 94 19.39 12.73 -5.31
N ILE A 95 19.99 11.95 -4.39
CA ILE A 95 21.46 11.92 -4.21
C ILE A 95 22.15 11.47 -5.49
N LEU A 96 21.60 10.46 -6.17
CA LEU A 96 22.15 9.93 -7.42
C LEU A 96 21.96 10.91 -8.60
N ALA A 97 20.83 11.61 -8.66
CA ALA A 97 20.56 12.62 -9.69
C ALA A 97 21.51 13.81 -9.61
N VAL A 98 21.94 14.19 -8.40
CA VAL A 98 22.96 15.23 -8.17
C VAL A 98 24.40 14.69 -8.38
N GLY A 99 24.56 13.45 -8.85
CA GLY A 99 25.88 12.84 -9.13
C GLY A 99 26.65 12.40 -7.87
N LYS A 100 26.06 12.47 -6.68
CA LYS A 100 26.73 12.08 -5.43
C LYS A 100 26.63 10.58 -5.15
N ARG A 101 27.63 10.04 -4.43
CA ARG A 101 27.65 8.62 -4.02
C ARG A 101 26.90 8.40 -2.74
N ILE A 102 26.13 7.31 -2.66
CA ILE A 102 25.43 6.88 -1.44
C ILE A 102 26.45 6.25 -0.49
N ASN A 103 26.52 6.77 0.74
CA ASN A 103 27.42 6.26 1.78
C ASN A 103 26.97 4.88 2.31
N LEU A 104 27.83 4.20 3.08
CA LEU A 104 27.54 2.86 3.63
C LEU A 104 26.27 2.82 4.49
N LYS A 105 26.00 3.87 5.29
CA LYS A 105 24.81 3.96 6.12
C LYS A 105 23.54 4.09 5.25
N GLY A 106 23.56 4.95 4.24
CA GLY A 106 22.47 5.08 3.28
C GLY A 106 22.17 3.76 2.56
N ARG A 107 23.19 3.00 2.19
CA ARG A 107 23.01 1.67 1.59
C ARG A 107 22.35 0.67 2.55
N ARG A 108 22.67 0.72 3.85
CA ARG A 108 21.99 -0.11 4.88
C ARG A 108 20.52 0.28 5.00
N VAL A 109 20.22 1.57 5.13
CA VAL A 109 18.83 2.06 5.20
C VAL A 109 18.02 1.63 3.97
N LEU A 110 18.59 1.74 2.79
CA LEU A 110 17.95 1.29 1.54
C LEU A 110 17.71 -0.22 1.52
N ARG A 111 18.71 -1.01 1.93
CA ARG A 111 18.58 -2.46 2.04
C ARG A 111 17.41 -2.83 2.97
N ASP A 112 17.37 -2.20 4.14
CA ASP A 112 16.35 -2.48 5.15
C ASP A 112 14.96 -1.98 4.70
N ALA A 113 14.87 -0.81 4.04
CA ALA A 113 13.63 -0.28 3.46
C ALA A 113 13.05 -1.16 2.35
N MET A 114 13.92 -1.79 1.54
CA MET A 114 13.52 -2.67 0.44
C MET A 114 13.45 -4.16 0.85
N ASN A 115 13.65 -4.48 2.14
CA ASN A 115 13.70 -5.86 2.64
C ASN A 115 14.67 -6.77 1.86
N LEU A 116 15.86 -6.25 1.51
CA LEU A 116 16.88 -6.99 0.79
C LEU A 116 17.83 -7.73 1.73
N ASP A 117 18.21 -8.96 1.41
CA ASP A 117 19.17 -9.74 2.19
C ASP A 117 20.59 -9.15 2.12
N SER A 118 20.93 -8.53 0.98
CA SER A 118 22.25 -7.97 0.73
C SER A 118 22.21 -6.56 0.16
N GLY A 119 23.13 -5.70 0.57
CA GLY A 119 23.32 -4.36 0.01
C GLY A 119 24.16 -4.34 -1.29
N LYS A 120 24.60 -5.51 -1.78
CA LYS A 120 25.41 -5.60 -3.01
C LYS A 120 24.54 -5.23 -4.22
N GLY A 121 25.01 -4.29 -5.04
CA GLY A 121 24.28 -3.85 -6.24
C GLY A 121 23.05 -2.96 -5.99
N ILE A 122 22.82 -2.49 -4.76
CA ILE A 122 21.63 -1.72 -4.39
C ILE A 122 21.45 -0.44 -5.20
N VAL A 123 22.52 0.23 -5.59
CA VAL A 123 22.46 1.45 -6.43
C VAL A 123 21.92 1.11 -7.82
N LYS A 124 22.36 0.00 -8.42
CA LYS A 124 21.85 -0.47 -9.72
C LYS A 124 20.37 -0.87 -9.60
N PHE A 125 20.01 -1.51 -8.48
CA PHE A 125 18.63 -1.87 -8.20
C PHE A 125 17.73 -0.65 -8.08
N ILE A 126 18.13 0.39 -7.32
CA ILE A 126 17.35 1.63 -7.18
C ILE A 126 17.17 2.33 -8.54
N LYS A 127 18.22 2.40 -9.37
CA LYS A 127 18.07 2.94 -10.74
C LYS A 127 17.07 2.14 -11.58
N SER A 128 17.09 0.81 -11.45
CA SER A 128 16.11 -0.07 -12.11
C SER A 128 14.70 0.19 -11.62
N VAL A 129 14.50 0.42 -10.31
CA VAL A 129 13.19 0.77 -9.72
C VAL A 129 12.64 2.04 -10.38
N PHE A 130 13.42 3.13 -10.42
CA PHE A 130 12.98 4.39 -11.04
C PHE A 130 12.65 4.23 -12.53
N LEU A 131 13.50 3.52 -13.27
CA LEU A 131 13.27 3.29 -14.70
C LEU A 131 12.01 2.46 -14.96
N THR A 132 11.82 1.39 -14.18
CA THR A 132 10.64 0.52 -14.27
C THR A 132 9.38 1.30 -13.94
N THR A 133 9.37 2.08 -12.87
CA THR A 133 8.25 2.94 -12.48
C THR A 133 7.90 3.92 -13.58
N ALA A 134 8.87 4.70 -14.07
CA ALA A 134 8.66 5.66 -15.14
C ALA A 134 8.10 5.00 -16.42
N ALA A 135 8.59 3.79 -16.77
CA ALA A 135 8.10 3.07 -17.94
C ALA A 135 6.63 2.64 -17.78
N PHE A 136 6.26 2.07 -16.63
CA PHE A 136 4.86 1.67 -16.38
C PHE A 136 3.94 2.89 -16.30
N GLU A 137 4.34 3.96 -15.63
CA GLU A 137 3.57 5.18 -15.51
C GLU A 137 3.38 5.88 -16.85
N PHE A 138 4.41 5.93 -17.68
CA PHE A 138 4.30 6.50 -19.03
C PHE A 138 3.36 5.69 -19.94
N VAL A 139 3.53 4.36 -19.97
CA VAL A 139 2.65 3.47 -20.76
C VAL A 139 1.21 3.54 -20.25
N GLY A 140 1.02 3.49 -18.92
CA GLY A 140 -0.29 3.60 -18.29
C GLY A 140 -0.97 4.93 -18.63
N ALA A 141 -0.25 6.05 -18.56
CA ALA A 141 -0.77 7.36 -18.94
C ALA A 141 -1.17 7.42 -20.41
N ALA A 142 -0.34 6.88 -21.30
CA ALA A 142 -0.64 6.85 -22.74
C ALA A 142 -1.90 6.02 -23.06
N LEU A 143 -2.05 4.86 -22.41
CA LEU A 143 -3.23 4.01 -22.58
C LEU A 143 -4.49 4.63 -21.97
N SER A 144 -4.41 5.19 -20.76
CA SER A 144 -5.55 5.86 -20.11
C SER A 144 -5.98 7.13 -20.85
N PHE A 145 -5.03 7.83 -21.50
CA PHE A 145 -5.33 9.01 -22.31
C PHE A 145 -6.30 8.73 -23.45
N ILE A 146 -6.22 7.53 -24.07
CA ILE A 146 -7.13 7.12 -25.15
C ILE A 146 -8.61 7.14 -24.71
N VAL A 147 -8.85 6.88 -23.43
CA VAL A 147 -10.20 6.90 -22.85
C VAL A 147 -10.56 8.30 -22.40
N PHE A 148 -9.73 8.94 -21.56
CA PHE A 148 -10.09 10.23 -20.99
C PHE A 148 -10.20 11.37 -22.00
N VAL A 149 -9.53 11.28 -23.17
CA VAL A 149 -9.65 12.29 -24.23
C VAL A 149 -11.04 12.31 -24.91
N ARG A 150 -11.85 11.26 -24.69
CA ARG A 150 -13.24 11.21 -25.20
C ARG A 150 -14.16 12.16 -24.42
N ASP A 151 -13.90 12.35 -23.11
CA ASP A 151 -14.78 13.07 -22.20
C ASP A 151 -14.20 14.43 -21.75
N TYR A 152 -12.89 14.63 -21.87
CA TYR A 152 -12.21 15.83 -21.42
C TYR A 152 -11.38 16.48 -22.53
N PRO A 153 -11.20 17.82 -22.50
CA PRO A 153 -10.27 18.52 -23.41
C PRO A 153 -8.86 17.91 -23.32
N PRO A 154 -8.10 17.84 -24.42
CA PRO A 154 -6.84 17.08 -24.51
C PRO A 154 -5.83 17.40 -23.41
N LEU A 155 -5.67 18.67 -23.03
CA LEU A 155 -4.73 19.07 -21.98
C LEU A 155 -5.18 18.58 -20.59
N LYS A 156 -6.50 18.66 -20.31
CA LYS A 156 -7.08 18.15 -19.06
C LYS A 156 -7.01 16.62 -19.02
N ALA A 157 -7.35 15.96 -20.15
CA ALA A 157 -7.24 14.50 -20.29
C ALA A 157 -5.81 14.01 -20.06
N LEU A 158 -4.79 14.72 -20.55
CA LEU A 158 -3.39 14.41 -20.30
C LEU A 158 -3.04 14.49 -18.80
N GLY A 159 -3.49 15.55 -18.12
CA GLY A 159 -3.30 15.71 -16.67
C GLY A 159 -3.95 14.59 -15.87
N ILE A 160 -5.21 14.24 -16.19
CA ILE A 160 -5.95 13.13 -15.58
C ILE A 160 -5.21 11.81 -15.80
N SER A 161 -4.78 11.54 -17.04
CA SER A 161 -4.10 10.28 -17.39
C SER A 161 -2.77 10.10 -16.68
N LEU A 162 -1.97 11.17 -16.58
CA LEU A 162 -0.71 11.15 -15.83
C LEU A 162 -0.96 10.91 -14.35
N PHE A 163 -1.90 11.63 -13.75
CA PHE A 163 -2.25 11.45 -12.33
C PHE A 163 -2.77 10.04 -12.06
N HIS A 164 -3.72 9.57 -12.89
CA HIS A 164 -4.29 8.23 -12.78
C HIS A 164 -3.23 7.13 -12.87
N SER A 165 -2.31 7.24 -13.84
CA SER A 165 -1.25 6.23 -14.02
C SER A 165 -0.29 6.20 -12.83
N VAL A 166 0.12 7.36 -12.31
CA VAL A 166 0.94 7.47 -11.08
C VAL A 166 0.19 6.86 -9.90
N ALA A 167 -1.09 7.23 -9.71
CA ALA A 167 -1.91 6.73 -8.62
C ALA A 167 -2.11 5.21 -8.72
N ALA A 168 -2.40 4.67 -9.91
CA ALA A 168 -2.66 3.25 -10.12
C ALA A 168 -1.39 2.39 -9.94
N PHE A 169 -0.26 2.78 -10.53
CA PHE A 169 0.99 2.02 -10.39
C PHE A 169 1.53 2.04 -8.96
N ASN A 170 1.36 3.17 -8.25
CA ASN A 170 1.74 3.26 -6.84
C ASN A 170 0.70 2.64 -5.90
N ASN A 171 -0.43 2.13 -6.39
CA ASN A 171 -1.51 1.55 -5.58
C ASN A 171 -2.08 2.55 -4.57
N SER A 172 -2.43 3.75 -4.98
CA SER A 172 -2.83 4.81 -4.06
C SER A 172 -4.31 5.18 -4.09
N GLY A 173 -5.06 4.78 -5.13
CA GLY A 173 -6.50 4.98 -5.22
C GLY A 173 -6.99 6.41 -5.39
N PHE A 174 -6.12 7.38 -5.43
CA PHE A 174 -6.49 8.77 -5.67
C PHE A 174 -6.88 9.03 -7.12
N ASP A 175 -7.89 9.85 -7.31
CA ASP A 175 -8.29 10.40 -8.59
C ASP A 175 -8.45 11.93 -8.51
N ILE A 176 -8.61 12.57 -9.67
CA ILE A 176 -8.87 14.00 -9.81
C ILE A 176 -10.10 14.28 -10.69
N LEU A 177 -11.00 13.30 -10.76
CA LEU A 177 -12.21 13.38 -11.56
C LEU A 177 -13.28 14.28 -10.92
N GLY A 178 -13.25 14.42 -9.58
CA GLY A 178 -14.18 15.22 -8.80
C GLY A 178 -15.39 14.44 -8.29
N ASN A 179 -16.18 15.07 -7.44
CA ASN A 179 -17.44 14.53 -6.88
C ASN A 179 -17.29 13.21 -6.11
N PHE A 180 -16.14 12.86 -5.58
CA PHE A 180 -15.83 11.59 -4.90
C PHE A 180 -16.22 10.33 -5.69
N GLN A 181 -16.29 10.43 -7.02
CA GLN A 181 -16.84 9.36 -7.86
C GLN A 181 -15.83 8.27 -8.24
N SER A 182 -14.53 8.49 -7.99
CA SER A 182 -13.46 7.58 -8.42
C SER A 182 -13.63 7.16 -9.89
N LEU A 183 -13.63 5.88 -10.21
CA LEU A 183 -13.82 5.36 -11.58
C LEU A 183 -15.25 4.86 -11.85
N SER A 184 -16.25 5.25 -11.05
CA SER A 184 -17.63 4.76 -11.20
C SER A 184 -18.25 5.16 -12.56
N ALA A 185 -17.90 6.33 -13.10
CA ALA A 185 -18.32 6.74 -14.45
C ALA A 185 -17.77 5.80 -15.55
N TYR A 186 -16.68 5.09 -15.30
CA TYR A 186 -16.01 4.20 -16.25
C TYR A 186 -16.18 2.71 -15.90
N LYS A 187 -17.17 2.34 -15.08
CA LYS A 187 -17.40 0.95 -14.65
C LYS A 187 -17.58 -0.03 -15.82
N GLU A 188 -18.12 0.45 -16.94
CA GLU A 188 -18.37 -0.35 -18.15
C GLU A 188 -17.23 -0.28 -19.18
N ASP A 189 -16.29 0.65 -19.04
CA ASP A 189 -15.13 0.73 -19.95
C ASP A 189 -14.12 -0.36 -19.61
N VAL A 190 -14.24 -1.50 -20.32
CA VAL A 190 -13.38 -2.68 -20.12
C VAL A 190 -11.91 -2.34 -20.33
N PHE A 191 -11.59 -1.45 -21.28
CA PHE A 191 -10.20 -1.12 -21.60
C PHE A 191 -9.54 -0.35 -20.44
N LEU A 192 -10.17 0.70 -19.91
CA LEU A 192 -9.63 1.46 -18.77
C LEU A 192 -9.52 0.58 -17.52
N ASN A 193 -10.55 -0.23 -17.26
CA ASN A 193 -10.53 -1.14 -16.12
C ASN A 193 -9.36 -2.15 -16.20
N LEU A 194 -9.08 -2.73 -17.37
CA LEU A 194 -7.95 -3.65 -17.55
C LEU A 194 -6.61 -2.93 -17.43
N VAL A 195 -6.44 -1.74 -18.02
CA VAL A 195 -5.22 -0.92 -17.88
C VAL A 195 -4.96 -0.62 -16.41
N THR A 196 -5.98 -0.18 -15.68
CA THR A 196 -5.88 0.11 -14.23
C THR A 196 -5.52 -1.15 -13.44
N CYS A 197 -6.20 -2.28 -13.68
CA CYS A 197 -5.89 -3.55 -13.03
C CYS A 197 -4.44 -4.01 -13.28
N LEU A 198 -3.92 -3.84 -14.49
CA LEU A 198 -2.54 -4.19 -14.81
C LEU A 198 -1.53 -3.29 -14.09
N LEU A 199 -1.76 -1.97 -14.05
CA LEU A 199 -0.91 -1.03 -13.32
C LEU A 199 -0.85 -1.40 -11.84
N ILE A 200 -2.01 -1.62 -11.20
CA ILE A 200 -2.13 -2.04 -9.81
C ILE A 200 -1.40 -3.36 -9.56
N PHE A 201 -1.62 -4.36 -10.41
CA PHE A 201 -1.02 -5.67 -10.27
C PHE A 201 0.51 -5.58 -10.32
N PHE A 202 1.06 -4.89 -11.33
CA PHE A 202 2.52 -4.75 -11.45
C PHE A 202 3.13 -3.89 -10.34
N GLY A 203 2.47 -2.83 -9.89
CA GLY A 203 2.87 -2.08 -8.70
C GLY A 203 2.88 -2.94 -7.44
N GLY A 204 1.88 -3.83 -7.29
CA GLY A 204 1.67 -4.69 -6.12
C GLY A 204 2.54 -5.94 -6.02
N ILE A 205 3.11 -6.46 -7.11
CA ILE A 205 3.95 -7.70 -7.06
C ILE A 205 5.39 -7.45 -6.57
N GLY A 206 5.84 -6.20 -6.57
CA GLY A 206 7.15 -5.80 -6.05
C GLY A 206 8.28 -5.77 -7.09
N PHE A 207 9.17 -4.81 -6.90
CA PHE A 207 10.25 -4.51 -7.84
C PHE A 207 11.27 -5.64 -8.02
N LEU A 208 11.49 -6.46 -6.97
CA LEU A 208 12.36 -7.64 -7.06
C LEU A 208 11.80 -8.67 -8.03
N VAL A 209 10.49 -8.89 -7.96
CA VAL A 209 9.77 -9.85 -8.81
C VAL A 209 9.76 -9.36 -10.26
N ILE A 210 9.43 -8.09 -10.49
CA ILE A 210 9.45 -7.49 -11.84
C ILE A 210 10.84 -7.63 -12.46
N ARG A 211 11.88 -7.28 -11.70
CA ARG A 211 13.26 -7.41 -12.16
C ARG A 211 13.61 -8.86 -12.53
N GLU A 212 13.24 -9.82 -11.68
CA GLU A 212 13.51 -11.24 -11.93
C GLU A 212 12.76 -11.76 -13.16
N ILE A 213 11.52 -11.32 -13.39
CA ILE A 213 10.73 -11.64 -14.58
C ILE A 213 11.46 -11.17 -15.85
N VAL A 214 11.92 -9.92 -15.85
CA VAL A 214 12.64 -9.35 -17.00
C VAL A 214 13.98 -10.05 -17.22
N GLU A 215 14.79 -10.24 -16.17
CA GLU A 215 16.11 -10.88 -16.27
C GLU A 215 16.02 -12.34 -16.72
N LYS A 216 15.01 -13.09 -16.26
CA LYS A 216 14.83 -14.52 -16.57
C LYS A 216 13.87 -14.80 -17.71
N ARG A 217 13.38 -13.75 -18.41
CA ARG A 217 12.52 -13.85 -19.60
C ARG A 217 11.32 -14.77 -19.40
N PHE A 218 10.54 -14.59 -18.33
CA PHE A 218 9.36 -15.38 -17.99
C PHE A 218 9.56 -16.90 -17.82
N ARG A 219 10.80 -17.37 -17.66
CA ARG A 219 11.08 -18.80 -17.48
C ARG A 219 10.80 -19.25 -16.05
N TRP A 220 9.57 -19.72 -15.78
CA TRP A 220 9.07 -20.16 -14.46
C TRP A 220 10.04 -21.04 -13.67
N ARG A 221 10.68 -22.04 -14.35
CA ARG A 221 11.63 -22.96 -13.69
C ARG A 221 12.84 -22.27 -13.09
N ARG A 222 13.24 -21.11 -13.63
CA ARG A 222 14.41 -20.34 -13.19
C ARG A 222 14.11 -19.33 -12.10
N PHE A 223 12.82 -19.10 -11.78
CA PHE A 223 12.43 -18.12 -10.75
C PHE A 223 12.84 -18.63 -9.36
N SER A 224 13.21 -17.65 -8.50
CA SER A 224 13.43 -17.88 -7.08
C SER A 224 12.14 -18.35 -6.39
N MET A 225 12.27 -18.97 -5.23
CA MET A 225 11.13 -19.32 -4.39
C MET A 225 10.26 -18.10 -4.09
N HIS A 226 10.89 -16.95 -3.78
CA HIS A 226 10.18 -15.70 -3.48
C HIS A 226 9.27 -15.29 -4.64
N THR A 227 9.80 -15.20 -5.85
CA THR A 227 9.03 -14.83 -7.05
C THR A 227 7.88 -15.81 -7.33
N LYS A 228 8.12 -17.11 -7.19
CA LYS A 228 7.07 -18.14 -7.35
C LYS A 228 5.96 -17.97 -6.33
N VAL A 229 6.29 -17.77 -5.06
CA VAL A 229 5.32 -17.54 -3.97
C VAL A 229 4.50 -16.29 -4.26
N VAL A 230 5.16 -15.17 -4.58
CA VAL A 230 4.48 -13.89 -4.85
C VAL A 230 3.51 -14.03 -6.02
N LEU A 231 3.95 -14.56 -7.16
CA LEU A 231 3.09 -14.69 -8.34
C LEU A 231 1.91 -15.64 -8.08
N THR A 232 2.16 -16.80 -7.47
CA THR A 232 1.09 -17.77 -7.16
C THR A 232 0.07 -17.19 -6.21
N MET A 233 0.52 -16.55 -5.11
CA MET A 233 -0.40 -15.95 -4.15
C MET A 233 -1.16 -14.75 -4.72
N SER A 234 -0.48 -13.90 -5.52
CA SER A 234 -1.13 -12.76 -6.16
C SER A 234 -2.23 -13.19 -7.12
N VAL A 235 -1.95 -14.17 -7.98
CA VAL A 235 -2.95 -14.70 -8.92
C VAL A 235 -4.08 -15.43 -8.17
N ALA A 236 -3.75 -16.27 -7.19
CA ALA A 236 -4.76 -17.01 -6.42
C ALA A 236 -5.73 -16.09 -5.68
N LEU A 237 -5.22 -15.04 -5.04
CA LEU A 237 -6.06 -14.04 -4.34
C LEU A 237 -6.90 -13.23 -5.32
N THR A 238 -6.34 -12.82 -6.46
CA THR A 238 -7.07 -12.06 -7.48
C THR A 238 -8.19 -12.89 -8.10
N VAL A 239 -7.89 -14.12 -8.53
CA VAL A 239 -8.90 -15.00 -9.16
C VAL A 239 -9.93 -15.46 -8.12
N GLY A 240 -9.48 -15.88 -6.94
CA GLY A 240 -10.37 -16.29 -5.85
C GLY A 240 -11.30 -15.18 -5.42
N GLY A 241 -10.79 -13.97 -5.22
CA GLY A 241 -11.61 -12.80 -4.89
C GLY A 241 -12.62 -12.46 -6.00
N ALA A 242 -12.19 -12.47 -7.28
CA ALA A 242 -13.09 -12.20 -8.40
C ALA A 242 -14.22 -13.23 -8.51
N VAL A 243 -13.92 -14.51 -8.31
CA VAL A 243 -14.94 -15.57 -8.31
C VAL A 243 -15.94 -15.37 -7.17
N ILE A 244 -15.45 -15.05 -5.95
CA ILE A 244 -16.34 -14.86 -4.80
C ILE A 244 -17.20 -13.61 -5.03
N PHE A 245 -16.65 -12.47 -5.47
CA PHE A 245 -17.44 -11.26 -5.76
C PHE A 245 -18.48 -11.50 -6.86
N ARG A 246 -18.19 -12.32 -7.88
CA ARG A 246 -19.18 -12.69 -8.89
C ARG A 246 -20.33 -13.52 -8.34
N ILE A 247 -20.09 -14.28 -7.25
CA ILE A 247 -21.12 -15.10 -6.58
C ILE A 247 -21.90 -14.27 -5.56
N THR A 248 -21.24 -13.38 -4.81
CA THR A 248 -21.87 -12.63 -3.70
C THR A 248 -22.52 -11.35 -4.13
N GLU A 249 -22.04 -10.75 -5.22
CA GLU A 249 -22.50 -9.45 -5.72
C GLU A 249 -23.02 -9.59 -7.16
N ASP A 250 -24.10 -8.88 -7.47
CA ASP A 250 -24.65 -8.85 -8.83
C ASP A 250 -23.86 -7.87 -9.71
N MET A 251 -22.69 -8.29 -10.18
CA MET A 251 -21.82 -7.49 -11.02
C MET A 251 -21.18 -8.32 -12.14
N PRO A 252 -20.84 -7.70 -13.29
CA PRO A 252 -20.15 -8.39 -14.38
C PRO A 252 -18.75 -8.84 -13.98
N TRP A 253 -18.18 -9.83 -14.70
CA TRP A 253 -16.84 -10.35 -14.43
C TRP A 253 -15.74 -9.29 -14.37
N ILE A 254 -15.84 -8.23 -15.20
CA ILE A 254 -14.86 -7.13 -15.18
C ILE A 254 -14.92 -6.35 -13.86
N GLY A 255 -16.14 -6.09 -13.34
CA GLY A 255 -16.35 -5.46 -12.05
C GLY A 255 -15.84 -6.33 -10.89
N ALA A 256 -16.14 -7.63 -10.92
CA ALA A 256 -15.64 -8.57 -9.92
C ALA A 256 -14.11 -8.67 -9.92
N LEU A 257 -13.49 -8.72 -11.10
CA LEU A 257 -12.03 -8.69 -11.25
C LEU A 257 -11.44 -7.38 -10.72
N PHE A 258 -12.04 -6.24 -11.10
CA PHE A 258 -11.60 -4.92 -10.66
C PHE A 258 -11.63 -4.79 -9.14
N ASN A 259 -12.77 -5.16 -8.50
CA ASN A 259 -12.90 -5.11 -7.05
C ASN A 259 -11.91 -6.05 -6.34
N SER A 260 -11.64 -7.23 -6.88
CA SER A 260 -10.63 -8.14 -6.34
C SER A 260 -9.20 -7.59 -6.44
N VAL A 261 -8.88 -6.89 -7.52
CA VAL A 261 -7.56 -6.27 -7.72
C VAL A 261 -7.41 -5.05 -6.83
N THR A 262 -8.43 -4.16 -6.81
CA THR A 262 -8.37 -2.90 -6.06
C THR A 262 -8.35 -3.11 -4.54
N ALA A 263 -9.04 -4.15 -4.03
CA ALA A 263 -9.00 -4.53 -2.61
C ALA A 263 -7.60 -4.83 -2.10
N ARG A 264 -6.68 -5.19 -2.99
CA ARG A 264 -5.29 -5.48 -2.64
C ARG A 264 -4.40 -4.24 -2.74
N THR A 265 -4.74 -3.24 -1.93
CA THR A 265 -4.00 -1.98 -1.70
C THR A 265 -4.08 -0.93 -2.81
N ALA A 266 -5.13 -0.90 -3.64
CA ALA A 266 -5.20 0.08 -4.72
C ALA A 266 -6.20 1.22 -4.52
N GLY A 267 -7.39 0.92 -3.98
CA GLY A 267 -8.34 1.94 -3.52
C GLY A 267 -9.25 2.57 -4.57
N PHE A 268 -9.08 2.28 -5.84
CA PHE A 268 -10.04 2.74 -6.86
C PHE A 268 -11.37 2.01 -6.74
N SER A 269 -12.47 2.72 -6.89
CA SER A 269 -13.81 2.17 -6.85
C SER A 269 -14.55 2.38 -8.17
N THR A 270 -15.20 1.34 -8.65
CA THR A 270 -16.14 1.38 -9.79
C THR A 270 -17.58 1.13 -9.36
N TYR A 271 -17.79 0.68 -8.13
CA TYR A 271 -19.08 0.42 -7.51
C TYR A 271 -19.13 1.02 -6.10
N SER A 272 -20.32 1.43 -5.65
CA SER A 272 -20.55 1.91 -4.29
C SER A 272 -20.40 0.74 -3.29
N LEU A 273 -19.40 0.77 -2.43
CA LEU A 273 -19.15 -0.30 -1.46
C LEU A 273 -20.16 -0.31 -0.30
N GLY A 274 -20.84 0.81 -0.05
CA GLY A 274 -21.92 0.88 0.93
C GLY A 274 -23.12 -0.02 0.58
N GLU A 275 -23.27 -0.38 -0.70
CA GLU A 275 -24.34 -1.24 -1.22
C GLU A 275 -23.97 -2.74 -1.24
N PHE A 276 -22.70 -3.08 -0.95
CA PHE A 276 -22.25 -4.47 -0.95
C PHE A 276 -22.91 -5.29 0.16
N SER A 277 -23.13 -6.56 -0.12
CA SER A 277 -23.58 -7.52 0.88
C SER A 277 -22.58 -7.66 2.02
N ASN A 278 -23.03 -8.11 3.19
CA ASN A 278 -22.13 -8.39 4.31
C ASN A 278 -21.08 -9.46 3.94
N ALA A 279 -21.41 -10.40 3.05
CA ALA A 279 -20.49 -11.40 2.55
C ALA A 279 -19.41 -10.77 1.67
N GLY A 280 -19.80 -9.88 0.74
CA GLY A 280 -18.86 -9.13 -0.10
C GLY A 280 -17.94 -8.23 0.71
N LEU A 281 -18.48 -7.50 1.70
CA LEU A 281 -17.67 -6.67 2.60
C LEU A 281 -16.68 -7.50 3.42
N LEU A 282 -17.07 -8.69 3.91
CA LEU A 282 -16.15 -9.57 4.64
C LEU A 282 -15.00 -10.05 3.76
N VAL A 283 -15.29 -10.45 2.52
CA VAL A 283 -14.25 -10.82 1.53
C VAL A 283 -13.34 -9.64 1.23
N MET A 284 -13.92 -8.44 1.07
CA MET A 284 -13.15 -7.21 0.85
C MET A 284 -12.20 -6.95 2.02
N ILE A 285 -12.68 -7.01 3.27
CA ILE A 285 -11.88 -6.86 4.50
C ILE A 285 -10.72 -7.88 4.52
N PHE A 286 -10.99 -9.14 4.18
CA PHE A 286 -9.94 -10.15 4.11
C PHE A 286 -8.88 -9.82 3.05
N LEU A 287 -9.29 -9.43 1.84
CA LEU A 287 -8.37 -9.07 0.75
C LEU A 287 -7.58 -7.79 1.08
N MET A 288 -8.20 -6.80 1.75
CA MET A 288 -7.53 -5.58 2.23
C MET A 288 -6.49 -5.88 3.30
N PHE A 289 -6.80 -6.81 4.21
CA PHE A 289 -5.86 -7.25 5.24
C PHE A 289 -4.63 -7.92 4.63
N VAL A 290 -4.83 -8.75 3.58
CA VAL A 290 -3.74 -9.37 2.82
C VAL A 290 -3.34 -8.46 1.68
N GLY A 291 -2.54 -7.47 1.99
CA GLY A 291 -2.11 -6.43 1.06
C GLY A 291 -1.15 -6.91 -0.04
N ALA A 292 -0.30 -6.01 -0.50
CA ALA A 292 0.64 -6.25 -1.59
C ALA A 292 1.84 -7.11 -1.19
N SER A 293 2.71 -7.42 -2.15
CA SER A 293 3.89 -8.27 -1.94
C SER A 293 5.08 -7.50 -1.33
N PRO A 294 6.08 -8.17 -0.73
CA PRO A 294 7.27 -7.51 -0.23
C PRO A 294 8.01 -6.73 -1.30
N GLY A 295 8.46 -5.51 -0.97
CA GLY A 295 9.18 -4.64 -1.91
C GLY A 295 8.31 -4.07 -3.03
N SER A 296 6.99 -3.98 -2.82
CA SER A 296 6.01 -3.34 -3.69
C SER A 296 5.66 -1.93 -3.20
N THR A 297 4.81 -1.27 -3.95
CA THR A 297 4.28 0.06 -3.63
C THR A 297 3.22 0.05 -2.53
N GLY A 298 2.47 -1.06 -2.34
CA GLY A 298 1.37 -1.18 -1.36
C GLY A 298 1.82 -1.52 0.06
N GLY A 299 0.93 -1.34 1.04
CA GLY A 299 1.12 -1.63 2.47
C GLY A 299 0.51 -2.96 2.95
N GLY A 300 -0.04 -2.98 4.15
CA GLY A 300 -0.71 -4.14 4.75
C GLY A 300 0.19 -5.35 5.01
N ILE A 301 -0.44 -6.48 5.40
CA ILE A 301 0.25 -7.76 5.56
C ILE A 301 0.62 -8.32 4.20
N LYS A 302 1.87 -8.78 4.04
CA LYS A 302 2.38 -9.18 2.73
C LYS A 302 1.88 -10.55 2.29
N THR A 303 1.71 -10.74 0.98
CA THR A 303 1.33 -12.03 0.39
C THR A 303 2.21 -13.19 0.83
N SER A 304 3.52 -12.94 1.01
CA SER A 304 4.46 -13.93 1.55
C SER A 304 4.20 -14.27 3.02
N THR A 305 3.64 -13.34 3.80
CA THR A 305 3.24 -13.60 5.20
C THR A 305 2.05 -14.55 5.24
N LEU A 306 1.02 -14.33 4.41
CA LEU A 306 -0.10 -15.26 4.29
C LEU A 306 0.37 -16.65 3.84
N PHE A 307 1.24 -16.73 2.83
CA PHE A 307 1.83 -17.99 2.40
C PHE A 307 2.55 -18.71 3.55
N ALA A 308 3.33 -17.98 4.35
CA ALA A 308 4.05 -18.54 5.49
C ALA A 308 3.09 -19.06 6.58
N LEU A 309 1.97 -18.37 6.83
CA LEU A 309 0.92 -18.83 7.75
C LEU A 309 0.27 -20.13 7.25
N ILE A 310 -0.14 -20.18 5.98
CA ILE A 310 -0.73 -21.39 5.39
C ILE A 310 0.24 -22.58 5.48
N GLN A 311 1.52 -22.37 5.14
CA GLN A 311 2.54 -23.42 5.27
C GLN A 311 2.78 -23.83 6.72
N GLY A 312 2.75 -22.88 7.65
CA GLY A 312 2.89 -23.15 9.08
C GLY A 312 1.74 -24.02 9.61
N ILE A 313 0.49 -23.69 9.29
CA ILE A 313 -0.68 -24.48 9.65
C ILE A 313 -0.55 -25.90 9.04
N LYS A 314 -0.20 -25.98 7.77
CA LYS A 314 -0.02 -27.28 7.09
C LYS A 314 1.06 -28.13 7.80
N THR A 315 2.20 -27.56 8.13
CA THR A 315 3.30 -28.27 8.79
C THR A 315 2.95 -28.71 10.21
N ALA A 316 2.21 -27.88 10.94
CA ALA A 316 1.71 -28.23 12.27
C ALA A 316 0.68 -29.37 12.22
N ALA A 317 -0.26 -29.32 11.27
CA ALA A 317 -1.29 -30.34 11.10
C ALA A 317 -0.75 -31.69 10.61
N THR A 318 0.28 -31.69 9.74
CA THR A 318 0.82 -32.90 9.12
C THR A 318 2.11 -33.41 9.76
N ASN A 319 2.64 -32.70 10.76
CA ASN A 319 3.94 -32.97 11.40
C ASN A 319 5.10 -33.18 10.40
N THR A 320 5.06 -32.45 9.29
CA THR A 320 6.06 -32.52 8.22
C THR A 320 6.87 -31.25 8.10
N SER A 321 8.06 -31.31 7.50
CA SER A 321 8.82 -30.08 7.19
C SER A 321 8.14 -29.27 6.07
N GLY A 322 8.06 -27.94 6.24
CA GLY A 322 7.50 -27.05 5.21
C GLY A 322 8.32 -27.11 3.92
N LYS A 323 7.66 -27.43 2.82
CA LYS A 323 8.26 -27.51 1.48
C LYS A 323 7.38 -26.76 0.48
N ALA A 324 7.98 -25.96 -0.39
CA ALA A 324 7.28 -25.28 -1.50
C ALA A 324 8.22 -25.12 -2.68
N PHE A 325 7.73 -25.41 -3.89
CA PHE A 325 8.48 -25.27 -5.15
C PHE A 325 9.88 -25.92 -5.14
N HIS A 326 10.01 -27.09 -4.48
CA HIS A 326 11.27 -27.83 -4.27
C HIS A 326 12.28 -27.15 -3.34
N TYR A 327 11.83 -26.19 -2.50
CA TYR A 327 12.63 -25.55 -1.45
C TYR A 327 12.07 -25.89 -0.07
N SER A 328 12.95 -25.95 0.93
CA SER A 328 12.56 -26.02 2.33
C SER A 328 12.21 -24.62 2.87
N VAL A 329 11.10 -24.50 3.61
CA VAL A 329 10.70 -23.28 4.29
C VAL A 329 11.35 -23.24 5.69
N PRO A 330 12.17 -22.22 6.01
CA PRO A 330 12.81 -22.12 7.32
C PRO A 330 11.79 -22.04 8.46
N ARG A 331 12.00 -22.77 9.57
CA ARG A 331 11.06 -22.81 10.72
C ARG A 331 10.76 -21.43 11.34
N GLY A 332 11.73 -20.52 11.35
CA GLY A 332 11.55 -19.16 11.90
C GLY A 332 10.62 -18.25 11.10
N VAL A 333 10.32 -18.59 9.83
CA VAL A 333 9.45 -17.79 8.95
C VAL A 333 8.01 -17.80 9.45
N PHE A 334 7.49 -18.95 9.89
CA PHE A 334 6.15 -19.06 10.45
C PHE A 334 5.99 -18.23 11.72
N ARG A 335 6.91 -18.35 12.68
CA ARG A 335 6.87 -17.54 13.92
C ARG A 335 6.84 -16.05 13.62
N LYS A 336 7.66 -15.58 12.68
CA LYS A 336 7.68 -14.17 12.29
C LYS A 336 6.37 -13.75 11.61
N ALA A 337 5.81 -14.61 10.74
CA ALA A 337 4.55 -14.36 10.08
C ALA A 337 3.37 -14.28 11.06
N SER A 338 3.31 -15.18 12.05
CA SER A 338 2.30 -15.19 13.11
C SER A 338 2.34 -13.91 13.95
N VAL A 339 3.53 -13.47 14.36
CA VAL A 339 3.68 -12.20 15.10
C VAL A 339 3.16 -11.02 14.27
N ILE A 340 3.50 -10.94 12.99
CA ILE A 340 3.02 -9.86 12.11
C ILE A 340 1.50 -9.88 11.98
N ALA A 341 0.89 -11.07 11.80
CA ALA A 341 -0.55 -11.22 11.67
C ALA A 341 -1.29 -10.84 12.95
N VAL A 342 -0.86 -11.35 14.10
CA VAL A 342 -1.47 -11.02 15.40
C VAL A 342 -1.37 -9.52 15.69
N MET A 343 -0.20 -8.92 15.46
CA MET A 343 -0.03 -7.47 15.63
C MET A 343 -0.95 -6.68 14.68
N GLY A 344 -1.08 -7.11 13.41
CA GLY A 344 -1.97 -6.46 12.45
C GLY A 344 -3.44 -6.49 12.91
N ILE A 345 -3.93 -7.66 13.32
CA ILE A 345 -5.29 -7.84 13.86
C ILE A 345 -5.49 -6.96 15.11
N SER A 346 -4.51 -6.97 16.03
CA SER A 346 -4.60 -6.16 17.26
C SER A 346 -4.67 -4.66 16.96
N VAL A 347 -3.88 -4.17 16.01
CA VAL A 347 -3.89 -2.75 15.61
C VAL A 347 -5.24 -2.40 14.98
N ILE A 348 -5.78 -3.23 14.09
CA ILE A 348 -7.11 -3.01 13.50
C ILE A 348 -8.18 -3.01 14.58
N ALA A 349 -8.17 -3.96 15.52
CA ALA A 349 -9.15 -4.03 16.60
C ALA A 349 -9.14 -2.77 17.48
N VAL A 350 -7.95 -2.29 17.84
CA VAL A 350 -7.78 -1.03 18.59
C VAL A 350 -8.27 0.16 17.78
N GLY A 351 -7.92 0.27 16.50
CA GLY A 351 -8.39 1.36 15.63
C GLY A 351 -9.91 1.36 15.47
N THR A 352 -10.53 0.18 15.27
CA THR A 352 -11.98 0.03 15.17
C THR A 352 -12.67 0.44 16.49
N PHE A 353 -12.13 0.00 17.63
CA PHE A 353 -12.63 0.41 18.94
C PHE A 353 -12.59 1.93 19.13
N MET A 354 -11.46 2.57 18.80
CA MET A 354 -11.33 4.03 18.90
C MET A 354 -12.31 4.74 17.98
N LEU A 355 -12.49 4.27 16.74
CA LEU A 355 -13.45 4.85 15.81
C LEU A 355 -14.88 4.76 16.36
N CYS A 356 -15.32 3.59 16.81
CA CYS A 356 -16.64 3.42 17.44
C CYS A 356 -16.83 4.26 18.72
N ALA A 357 -15.76 4.49 19.47
CA ALA A 357 -15.81 5.32 20.68
C ALA A 357 -15.96 6.83 20.35
N PHE A 358 -15.35 7.30 19.25
CA PHE A 358 -15.46 8.69 18.82
C PHE A 358 -16.69 8.96 17.94
N GLU A 359 -17.23 7.94 17.28
CA GLU A 359 -18.37 7.99 16.36
C GLU A 359 -19.41 6.92 16.75
N PRO A 360 -20.20 7.13 17.81
CA PRO A 360 -21.12 6.10 18.33
C PRO A 360 -22.19 5.66 17.35
N ASP A 361 -22.54 6.50 16.38
CA ASP A 361 -23.59 6.23 15.39
C ASP A 361 -23.13 5.38 14.20
N ILE A 362 -21.81 5.16 14.06
CA ILE A 362 -21.26 4.35 12.96
C ILE A 362 -21.39 2.86 13.27
N ALA A 363 -21.95 2.10 12.33
CA ALA A 363 -22.04 0.66 12.46
C ALA A 363 -20.65 0.01 12.53
N ILE A 364 -20.48 -0.99 13.41
CA ILE A 364 -19.19 -1.68 13.62
C ILE A 364 -18.61 -2.27 12.32
N ARG A 365 -19.45 -2.70 11.37
CA ARG A 365 -19.01 -3.22 10.07
C ARG A 365 -18.29 -2.15 9.26
N ASP A 366 -18.81 -0.91 9.26
CA ASP A 366 -18.25 0.21 8.51
C ASP A 366 -16.98 0.73 9.18
N ALA A 367 -16.97 0.77 10.52
CA ALA A 367 -15.78 1.09 11.31
C ALA A 367 -14.66 0.08 11.10
N LEU A 368 -14.97 -1.22 11.09
CA LEU A 368 -14.00 -2.30 10.83
C LEU A 368 -13.46 -2.23 9.39
N PHE A 369 -14.34 -1.97 8.42
CA PHE A 369 -13.98 -1.81 7.03
C PHE A 369 -13.00 -0.64 6.85
N GLU A 370 -13.33 0.54 7.38
CA GLU A 370 -12.53 1.75 7.31
C GLU A 370 -11.15 1.57 7.95
N MET A 371 -11.09 0.99 9.16
CA MET A 371 -9.82 0.77 9.86
C MET A 371 -8.97 -0.31 9.20
N THR A 372 -9.59 -1.32 8.60
CA THR A 372 -8.87 -2.31 7.80
C THR A 372 -8.32 -1.69 6.52
N SER A 373 -9.11 -0.85 5.85
CA SER A 373 -8.68 -0.10 4.67
C SER A 373 -7.52 0.85 5.00
N ALA A 374 -7.61 1.59 6.10
CA ALA A 374 -6.54 2.47 6.56
C ALA A 374 -5.25 1.69 6.89
N PHE A 375 -5.35 0.60 7.67
CA PHE A 375 -4.21 -0.25 8.02
C PHE A 375 -3.64 -0.99 6.81
N GLY A 376 -4.51 -1.52 5.94
CA GLY A 376 -4.11 -2.16 4.68
C GLY A 376 -3.48 -1.19 3.68
N THR A 377 -3.63 0.13 3.92
CA THR A 377 -3.31 1.21 2.98
C THR A 377 -3.98 0.97 1.63
N VAL A 378 -5.31 0.77 1.66
CA VAL A 378 -6.10 0.37 0.49
C VAL A 378 -6.83 1.56 -0.13
N GLY A 379 -7.56 2.35 0.69
CA GLY A 379 -8.27 3.53 0.21
C GLY A 379 -9.75 3.33 -0.08
N LEU A 380 -10.25 2.11 0.02
CA LEU A 380 -11.67 1.82 -0.12
C LEU A 380 -12.44 2.25 1.15
N THR A 381 -13.63 2.79 0.98
CA THR A 381 -14.51 3.23 2.07
C THR A 381 -15.95 2.84 1.77
N THR A 382 -16.74 2.64 2.81
CA THR A 382 -18.21 2.53 2.70
C THR A 382 -18.90 3.90 2.63
N GLY A 383 -18.11 4.99 2.58
CA GLY A 383 -18.60 6.38 2.48
C GLY A 383 -18.50 7.18 3.77
N ILE A 384 -18.01 6.58 4.87
CA ILE A 384 -17.95 7.26 6.18
C ILE A 384 -16.81 8.26 6.33
N THR A 385 -15.76 8.15 5.53
CA THR A 385 -14.50 8.93 5.67
C THR A 385 -14.71 10.44 5.72
N THR A 386 -15.58 10.97 4.88
CA THR A 386 -15.83 12.42 4.75
C THR A 386 -16.51 13.03 5.99
N GLY A 387 -17.33 12.21 6.71
CA GLY A 387 -18.05 12.60 7.90
C GLY A 387 -17.28 12.49 9.22
N LEU A 388 -16.06 11.92 9.21
CA LEU A 388 -15.30 11.64 10.43
C LEU A 388 -14.93 12.91 11.21
N CYS A 389 -15.04 12.85 12.54
CA CYS A 389 -14.54 13.89 13.43
C CYS A 389 -12.99 13.96 13.45
N THR A 390 -12.45 15.01 14.03
CA THR A 390 -10.98 15.21 14.06
C THR A 390 -10.24 14.07 14.76
N ALA A 391 -10.79 13.49 15.83
CA ALA A 391 -10.18 12.39 16.56
C ALA A 391 -10.15 11.10 15.71
N SER A 392 -11.23 10.81 15.00
CA SER A 392 -11.34 9.69 14.06
C SER A 392 -10.39 9.83 12.88
N LYS A 393 -10.25 11.05 12.31
CA LYS A 393 -9.28 11.36 11.27
C LYS A 393 -7.84 11.12 11.73
N LEU A 394 -7.47 11.56 12.95
CA LEU A 394 -6.15 11.30 13.52
C LEU A 394 -5.90 9.82 13.76
N THR A 395 -6.89 9.09 14.25
CA THR A 395 -6.81 7.62 14.39
C THR A 395 -6.52 6.95 13.05
N SER A 396 -7.27 7.32 12.01
CA SER A 396 -7.06 6.79 10.65
C SER A 396 -5.67 7.14 10.10
N ILE A 397 -5.16 8.36 10.32
CA ILE A 397 -3.77 8.74 9.95
C ILE A 397 -2.75 7.82 10.62
N VAL A 398 -2.91 7.53 11.91
CA VAL A 398 -2.01 6.63 12.64
C VAL A 398 -2.11 5.20 12.09
N MET A 399 -3.31 4.73 11.77
CA MET A 399 -3.53 3.42 11.15
C MET A 399 -2.83 3.31 9.80
N MET A 400 -2.99 4.29 8.91
CA MET A 400 -2.30 4.37 7.61
C MET A 400 -0.78 4.35 7.78
N TYR A 401 -0.26 5.10 8.75
CA TYR A 401 1.17 5.18 9.02
C TYR A 401 1.74 3.85 9.53
N ILE A 402 1.05 3.17 10.46
CA ILE A 402 1.44 1.84 10.97
C ILE A 402 1.40 0.81 9.85
N GLY A 403 0.35 0.82 9.03
CA GLY A 403 0.17 -0.09 7.91
C GLY A 403 1.26 0.07 6.84
N ARG A 404 1.66 1.31 6.55
CA ARG A 404 2.72 1.61 5.58
C ARG A 404 4.09 1.16 6.03
N LEU A 405 4.46 1.41 7.27
CA LEU A 405 5.75 1.00 7.83
C LEU A 405 5.80 -0.50 8.16
N GLY A 406 4.65 -1.08 8.40
CA GLY A 406 4.47 -2.44 8.88
C GLY A 406 4.54 -2.53 10.42
N PRO A 407 3.65 -3.33 11.04
CA PRO A 407 3.49 -3.39 12.49
C PRO A 407 4.77 -3.84 13.22
N LEU A 408 5.52 -4.78 12.65
CA LEU A 408 6.79 -5.24 13.23
C LEU A 408 7.87 -4.13 13.21
N THR A 409 7.90 -3.30 12.17
CA THR A 409 8.84 -2.17 12.09
C THR A 409 8.54 -1.16 13.19
N ILE A 410 7.25 -0.84 13.40
CA ILE A 410 6.81 0.05 14.49
C ILE A 410 7.19 -0.52 15.84
N ALA A 411 6.94 -1.80 16.12
CA ALA A 411 7.32 -2.44 17.39
C ALA A 411 8.83 -2.35 17.65
N THR A 412 9.65 -2.51 16.60
CA THR A 412 11.12 -2.45 16.75
C THR A 412 11.69 -1.04 16.92
N LEU A 413 10.89 0.03 16.74
CA LEU A 413 11.34 1.40 17.02
C LEU A 413 11.75 1.62 18.49
N TRP A 414 11.10 0.90 19.41
CA TRP A 414 11.27 1.04 20.86
C TRP A 414 12.19 -0.02 21.45
N TYR A 415 12.43 -1.13 20.75
CA TYR A 415 13.30 -2.20 21.25
C TYR A 415 14.78 -1.93 20.96
N PHE A 416 15.56 -1.85 22.01
CA PHE A 416 17.02 -1.91 21.96
C PHE A 416 17.43 -3.37 22.13
N THR A 417 17.94 -4.02 21.11
CA THR A 417 18.45 -5.39 21.19
C THR A 417 19.77 -5.42 21.93
N ASN A 418 19.71 -5.64 23.23
CA ASN A 418 20.75 -6.38 23.89
C ASN A 418 20.28 -7.83 23.92
N GLY A 419 20.94 -8.72 23.20
CA GLY A 419 20.59 -10.15 23.27
C GLY A 419 20.61 -10.64 24.73
N ASP A 420 19.72 -11.58 25.03
CA ASP A 420 19.64 -12.15 26.37
C ASP A 420 21.01 -12.63 26.83
N ARG A 421 21.53 -12.00 27.89
CA ARG A 421 22.81 -12.36 28.48
C ARG A 421 22.67 -13.57 29.44
N ILE A 422 21.43 -13.86 29.84
CA ILE A 422 21.10 -14.95 30.78
C ILE A 422 20.10 -15.86 30.07
N LYS A 423 20.36 -17.16 30.04
CA LYS A 423 19.42 -18.18 29.59
C LYS A 423 18.77 -18.79 30.84
N TYR A 424 17.45 -18.71 30.88
CA TYR A 424 16.64 -19.42 31.86
C TYR A 424 16.31 -20.84 31.35
N PRO A 425 16.09 -21.82 32.24
CA PRO A 425 15.60 -23.15 31.84
C PRO A 425 14.20 -23.03 31.20
N ASP A 426 13.92 -23.91 30.25
CA ASP A 426 12.61 -23.96 29.58
C ASP A 426 11.53 -24.43 30.56
N GLY A 427 10.45 -23.68 30.67
CA GLY A 427 9.23 -24.03 31.40
C GLY A 427 8.16 -24.60 30.46
N ASN A 428 7.32 -25.50 30.98
CA ASN A 428 6.20 -26.04 30.23
C ASN A 428 4.98 -25.15 30.35
N ILE A 429 4.37 -24.79 29.19
CA ILE A 429 3.09 -24.07 29.12
C ILE A 429 2.14 -24.94 28.30
N ALA A 430 0.97 -25.25 28.87
CA ALA A 430 -0.08 -25.95 28.13
C ALA A 430 -0.69 -24.96 27.09
N ILE A 431 -0.68 -25.38 25.84
CA ILE A 431 -1.35 -24.69 24.73
C ILE A 431 -2.46 -25.60 24.26
N GLY A 432 -3.73 -25.12 24.26
CA GLY A 432 -4.92 -25.87 23.91
C GLY A 432 -4.95 -26.42 22.49
#